data_eb435f3ecb65a18927c13e39e78f9db9
#
_entry.id   eb435f3ecb65a18927c13e39e78f9db9
#
_cell.length_a   1.000
_cell.length_b   1.000
_cell.length_c   1.000
_cell.angle_alpha   90.00
_cell.angle_beta   90.00
_cell.angle_gamma   90.00
#
_symmetry.space_group_name_H-M   'P 1'
#
loop_
_entity.id
_entity.type
_entity.pdbx_description
1 polymer ?
#
loop_
_entity_poly.entity_id
_entity_poly.type
_entity_poly.pdbx_seq_one_letter_code
_entity_poly.pdbx_strand_id
1 'polypeptide(L)'
;TEDDPPEDVDRTTPMPIVDGQLLAAPLPTLLAQGKMLPVPLMLGGTSCDASVYGPDALALFTFASPADPAFKRLYPGPLQAAVREAQTDRIETEPVRFQARAWAAAGLPVWVYDFDHGGAGKGWQSDGCRGAAHASELPYVFGNLRTGYTNQGDNAAQGSAPVAAAVRQDHRLSEQMMAYWVSFAQKGVPDAPCIGPVWPRYVPLSGPVLEFGPHALSIRTYFRQAQLDWIASKLSGLAVW
;
A
#
# COMPACT_ATOMS: atom_id res chain seq x y z
N THR A 1 7.16 35.60 17.82
CA THR A 1 8.21 36.07 16.91
C THR A 1 7.92 35.48 15.54
N GLU A 2 8.04 36.29 14.46
CA GLU A 2 7.63 36.01 13.08
C GLU A 2 8.33 34.81 12.39
N ASP A 3 9.09 34.01 13.09
CA ASP A 3 9.86 32.88 12.57
C ASP A 3 9.35 31.50 13.03
N ASP A 4 8.23 31.42 13.71
CA ASP A 4 7.60 30.12 13.98
C ASP A 4 6.91 29.61 12.72
N PRO A 5 7.26 28.41 12.22
CA PRO A 5 6.55 27.80 11.13
C PRO A 5 5.08 27.59 11.51
N PRO A 6 4.16 27.57 10.54
CA PRO A 6 2.73 27.44 10.81
C PRO A 6 2.46 26.24 11.73
N GLU A 7 1.56 26.43 12.69
CA GLU A 7 1.22 25.47 13.76
C GLU A 7 0.66 24.12 13.26
N ASP A 8 0.41 23.98 11.97
CA ASP A 8 -0.25 22.81 11.35
C ASP A 8 0.66 21.66 10.95
N VAL A 9 1.95 21.72 11.23
CA VAL A 9 2.80 20.54 11.11
C VAL A 9 2.63 19.74 12.39
N ASP A 10 1.97 18.60 12.34
CA ASP A 10 1.91 17.65 13.45
C ASP A 10 3.33 17.21 13.82
N ARG A 11 3.94 17.98 14.72
CA ARG A 11 5.30 17.75 15.25
C ARG A 11 5.36 16.54 16.17
N THR A 12 4.25 15.86 16.39
CA THR A 12 4.15 14.70 17.29
C THR A 12 4.41 13.38 16.56
N THR A 13 4.33 13.34 15.23
CA THR A 13 4.61 12.13 14.46
C THR A 13 6.13 11.89 14.40
N PRO A 14 6.64 10.82 15.01
CA PRO A 14 8.07 10.51 14.97
C PRO A 14 8.48 10.13 13.54
N MET A 15 9.37 10.91 12.98
CA MET A 15 9.95 10.64 11.66
C MET A 15 11.34 10.04 11.81
N PRO A 16 11.80 9.16 10.92
CA PRO A 16 13.16 8.67 10.90
C PRO A 16 14.15 9.83 10.77
N ILE A 17 15.14 9.88 11.65
CA ILE A 17 16.16 10.94 11.67
C ILE A 17 17.46 10.40 11.07
N VAL A 18 17.98 11.07 10.07
CA VAL A 18 19.31 10.80 9.53
C VAL A 18 20.33 11.45 10.46
N ASP A 19 20.83 10.70 11.42
CA ASP A 19 21.75 11.14 12.48
C ASP A 19 23.23 10.86 12.16
N GLY A 20 23.50 10.17 11.04
CA GLY A 20 24.84 9.76 10.64
C GLY A 20 25.40 8.56 11.44
N GLN A 21 24.67 8.03 12.40
CA GLN A 21 25.07 6.89 13.25
C GLN A 21 24.18 5.68 12.99
N LEU A 22 22.92 5.73 13.41
CA LEU A 22 21.94 4.66 13.17
C LEU A 22 21.46 4.66 11.74
N LEU A 23 21.08 5.83 11.24
CA LEU A 23 20.71 6.06 9.84
C LEU A 23 21.76 6.97 9.20
N ALA A 24 22.78 6.37 8.59
CA ALA A 24 23.96 7.07 8.08
C ALA A 24 23.66 8.00 6.88
N ALA A 25 22.57 7.78 6.17
CA ALA A 25 22.10 8.58 5.03
C ALA A 25 20.60 8.34 4.80
N PRO A 26 19.91 9.15 3.99
CA PRO A 26 18.54 8.87 3.58
C PRO A 26 18.39 7.47 3.02
N LEU A 27 17.25 6.79 3.34
CA LEU A 27 17.00 5.41 2.97
C LEU A 27 17.24 5.13 1.47
N PRO A 28 16.79 5.95 0.51
CA PRO A 28 17.04 5.70 -0.90
C PRO A 28 18.53 5.63 -1.24
N THR A 29 19.33 6.50 -0.60
CA THR A 29 20.80 6.50 -0.78
C THR A 29 21.41 5.20 -0.25
N LEU A 30 20.99 4.74 0.92
CA LEU A 30 21.48 3.50 1.51
C LEU A 30 21.09 2.29 0.65
N LEU A 31 19.86 2.26 0.16
CA LEU A 31 19.39 1.18 -0.73
C LEU A 31 20.13 1.17 -2.08
N ALA A 32 20.35 2.33 -2.68
CA ALA A 32 21.13 2.44 -3.92
C ALA A 32 22.59 2.00 -3.74
N GLN A 33 23.14 2.11 -2.52
CA GLN A 33 24.47 1.65 -2.15
C GLN A 33 24.51 0.16 -1.72
N GLY A 34 23.36 -0.53 -1.74
CA GLY A 34 23.27 -1.91 -1.27
C GLY A 34 23.47 -2.07 0.26
N LYS A 35 23.32 -1.00 1.01
CA LYS A 35 23.45 -0.99 2.48
C LYS A 35 22.17 -1.41 3.15
N MET A 36 21.81 -2.67 3.00
CA MET A 36 20.66 -3.30 3.63
C MET A 36 21.07 -4.60 4.32
N LEU A 37 20.33 -5.03 5.32
CA LEU A 37 20.54 -6.33 5.93
C LEU A 37 20.16 -7.44 4.91
N PRO A 38 20.97 -8.52 4.79
CA PRO A 38 20.69 -9.61 3.85
C PRO A 38 19.61 -10.55 4.39
N VAL A 39 18.42 -10.04 4.60
CA VAL A 39 17.24 -10.79 5.08
C VAL A 39 16.15 -10.83 4.03
N PRO A 40 15.28 -11.85 4.03
CA PRO A 40 14.06 -11.85 3.24
C PRO A 40 13.18 -10.64 3.58
N LEU A 41 12.50 -10.07 2.57
CA LEU A 41 11.60 -8.95 2.75
C LEU A 41 10.22 -9.28 2.19
N MET A 42 9.17 -8.97 2.94
CA MET A 42 7.78 -8.97 2.49
C MET A 42 7.21 -7.58 2.78
N LEU A 43 6.74 -6.91 1.75
CA LEU A 43 6.24 -5.54 1.85
C LEU A 43 5.08 -5.29 0.89
N GLY A 44 4.30 -4.27 1.17
CA GLY A 44 3.14 -3.87 0.37
C GLY A 44 2.37 -2.78 1.07
N GLY A 45 1.21 -2.45 0.54
CA GLY A 45 0.33 -1.43 1.08
C GLY A 45 -1.12 -1.63 0.69
N THR A 46 -1.95 -0.63 0.98
CA THR A 46 -3.37 -0.62 0.62
C THR A 46 -3.60 0.16 -0.67
N SER A 47 -4.57 -0.28 -1.47
CA SER A 47 -4.87 0.32 -2.79
C SER A 47 -5.37 1.77 -2.72
N CYS A 48 -5.75 2.26 -1.54
CA CYS A 48 -6.07 3.66 -1.28
C CYS A 48 -5.41 4.19 0.01
N ASP A 49 -4.11 4.06 0.12
CA ASP A 49 -3.36 4.46 1.31
C ASP A 49 -3.44 5.97 1.59
N ALA A 50 -3.56 6.80 0.54
CA ALA A 50 -3.78 8.24 0.67
C ALA A 50 -5.12 8.63 1.34
N SER A 51 -5.95 7.67 1.74
CA SER A 51 -7.11 7.92 2.62
C SER A 51 -6.70 8.55 3.96
N VAL A 52 -5.47 8.34 4.41
CA VAL A 52 -4.89 8.96 5.60
C VAL A 52 -4.95 10.50 5.56
N TYR A 53 -4.94 11.09 4.38
CA TYR A 53 -5.00 12.56 4.22
C TYR A 53 -6.42 13.15 4.31
N GLY A 54 -7.46 12.31 4.46
CA GLY A 54 -8.83 12.79 4.53
C GLY A 54 -9.22 13.68 3.33
N PRO A 55 -9.97 14.78 3.53
CA PRO A 55 -10.39 15.68 2.46
C PRO A 55 -9.24 16.52 1.86
N ASP A 56 -8.10 16.62 2.53
CA ASP A 56 -7.00 17.54 2.17
C ASP A 56 -6.04 16.96 1.12
N ALA A 57 -6.30 15.76 0.60
CA ALA A 57 -5.45 15.10 -0.39
C ALA A 57 -5.14 15.99 -1.60
N LEU A 58 -6.08 16.85 -2.04
CA LEU A 58 -5.84 17.78 -3.15
C LEU A 58 -4.85 18.90 -2.77
N ALA A 59 -4.93 19.45 -1.58
CA ALA A 59 -4.00 20.47 -1.09
C ALA A 59 -2.56 19.93 -0.97
N LEU A 60 -2.44 18.64 -0.64
CA LEU A 60 -1.15 17.94 -0.53
C LEU A 60 -0.60 17.44 -1.88
N PHE A 61 -1.34 17.61 -2.97
CA PHE A 61 -0.92 17.22 -4.32
C PHE A 61 0.01 18.29 -4.92
N THR A 62 1.23 18.37 -4.41
CA THR A 62 2.22 19.41 -4.77
C THR A 62 3.30 18.94 -5.72
N PHE A 63 3.43 17.63 -5.96
CA PHE A 63 4.51 17.05 -6.77
C PHE A 63 4.22 17.05 -8.29
N ALA A 64 2.98 17.33 -8.70
CA ALA A 64 2.56 17.40 -10.10
C ALA A 64 1.37 18.34 -10.27
N SER A 65 1.07 18.71 -11.51
CA SER A 65 -0.10 19.52 -11.85
C SER A 65 -1.28 18.63 -12.25
N PRO A 66 -2.49 18.84 -11.70
CA PRO A 66 -3.69 18.20 -12.21
C PRO A 66 -4.01 18.51 -13.68
N ALA A 67 -3.42 19.58 -14.23
CA ALA A 67 -3.56 19.95 -15.64
C ALA A 67 -2.62 19.14 -16.57
N ASP A 68 -1.61 18.45 -16.02
CA ASP A 68 -0.67 17.63 -16.79
C ASP A 68 -1.43 16.58 -17.64
N PRO A 69 -1.24 16.56 -18.97
CA PRO A 69 -1.86 15.56 -19.84
C PRO A 69 -1.50 14.11 -19.48
N ALA A 70 -0.29 13.88 -18.96
CA ALA A 70 0.13 12.56 -18.51
C ALA A 70 -0.65 12.15 -17.25
N PHE A 71 -0.82 13.05 -16.29
CA PHE A 71 -1.66 12.80 -15.11
C PHE A 71 -3.07 12.38 -15.51
N LYS A 72 -3.74 13.18 -16.37
CA LYS A 72 -5.12 12.89 -16.80
C LYS A 72 -5.27 11.56 -17.52
N ARG A 73 -4.25 11.15 -18.28
CA ARG A 73 -4.23 9.86 -18.97
C ARG A 73 -4.02 8.68 -18.04
N LEU A 74 -3.13 8.84 -17.05
CA LEU A 74 -2.72 7.76 -16.13
C LEU A 74 -3.71 7.56 -14.98
N TYR A 75 -4.39 8.63 -14.58
CA TYR A 75 -5.36 8.65 -13.48
C TYR A 75 -6.70 9.20 -13.97
N PRO A 76 -7.43 8.43 -14.80
CA PRO A 76 -8.71 8.89 -15.36
C PRO A 76 -9.81 8.91 -14.29
N GLY A 77 -10.73 9.88 -14.41
CA GLY A 77 -11.89 9.96 -13.53
C GLY A 77 -12.06 11.32 -12.85
N PRO A 78 -12.92 11.41 -11.83
CA PRO A 78 -13.08 12.64 -11.05
C PRO A 78 -11.76 13.07 -10.41
N LEU A 79 -11.48 14.37 -10.43
CA LEU A 79 -10.20 14.92 -9.99
C LEU A 79 -9.79 14.45 -8.60
N GLN A 80 -10.71 14.45 -7.64
CA GLN A 80 -10.41 14.05 -6.27
C GLN A 80 -9.99 12.57 -6.17
N ALA A 81 -10.66 11.68 -6.90
CA ALA A 81 -10.29 10.27 -6.94
C ALA A 81 -8.93 10.06 -7.63
N ALA A 82 -8.70 10.74 -8.77
CA ALA A 82 -7.44 10.69 -9.49
C ALA A 82 -6.25 11.18 -8.65
N VAL A 83 -6.44 12.26 -7.90
CA VAL A 83 -5.43 12.80 -6.99
C VAL A 83 -5.13 11.82 -5.86
N ARG A 84 -6.15 11.21 -5.23
CA ARG A 84 -5.93 10.20 -4.17
C ARG A 84 -5.17 8.98 -4.68
N GLU A 85 -5.53 8.52 -5.86
CA GLU A 85 -4.85 7.39 -6.49
C GLU A 85 -3.38 7.70 -6.77
N ALA A 86 -3.08 8.89 -7.32
CA ALA A 86 -1.71 9.33 -7.55
C ALA A 86 -0.93 9.61 -6.25
N GLN A 87 -1.60 10.07 -5.20
CA GLN A 87 -1.00 10.21 -3.88
C GLN A 87 -0.67 8.85 -3.26
N THR A 88 -1.56 7.85 -3.38
CA THR A 88 -1.28 6.48 -2.95
C THR A 88 -0.04 5.95 -3.67
N ASP A 89 0.03 6.11 -4.99
CA ASP A 89 1.21 5.69 -5.75
C ASP A 89 2.49 6.38 -5.27
N ARG A 90 2.40 7.65 -4.88
CA ARG A 90 3.55 8.43 -4.42
C ARG A 90 4.03 8.01 -3.03
N ILE A 91 3.11 7.83 -2.07
CA ILE A 91 3.49 7.63 -0.66
C ILE A 91 3.69 6.15 -0.31
N GLU A 92 3.11 5.24 -1.11
CA GLU A 92 3.10 3.81 -0.79
C GLU A 92 3.61 2.97 -1.97
N THR A 93 2.91 2.94 -3.10
CA THR A 93 3.13 1.93 -4.14
C THR A 93 4.50 2.05 -4.81
N GLU A 94 4.96 3.29 -5.13
CA GLU A 94 6.30 3.50 -5.70
C GLU A 94 7.42 3.29 -4.68
N PRO A 95 7.33 3.76 -3.43
CA PRO A 95 8.26 3.38 -2.36
C PRO A 95 8.40 1.87 -2.19
N VAL A 96 7.32 1.13 -2.17
CA VAL A 96 7.32 -0.34 -2.12
C VAL A 96 8.04 -0.92 -3.34
N ARG A 97 7.72 -0.47 -4.55
CA ARG A 97 8.38 -0.91 -5.78
C ARG A 97 9.87 -0.60 -5.77
N PHE A 98 10.25 0.59 -5.32
CA PHE A 98 11.64 1.02 -5.22
C PHE A 98 12.44 0.11 -4.29
N GLN A 99 11.92 -0.15 -3.09
CA GLN A 99 12.55 -1.05 -2.13
C GLN A 99 12.64 -2.49 -2.66
N ALA A 100 11.56 -3.01 -3.25
CA ALA A 100 11.55 -4.35 -3.83
C ALA A 100 12.62 -4.51 -4.94
N ARG A 101 12.79 -3.49 -5.79
CA ARG A 101 13.84 -3.47 -6.82
C ARG A 101 15.24 -3.49 -6.20
N ALA A 102 15.47 -2.72 -5.13
CA ALA A 102 16.76 -2.69 -4.45
C ALA A 102 17.12 -4.06 -3.84
N TRP A 103 16.15 -4.71 -3.15
CA TRP A 103 16.33 -6.06 -2.61
C TRP A 103 16.61 -7.08 -3.70
N ALA A 104 15.82 -7.07 -4.76
CA ALA A 104 15.99 -7.99 -5.89
C ALA A 104 17.35 -7.78 -6.62
N ALA A 105 17.78 -6.52 -6.77
CA ALA A 105 19.08 -6.20 -7.35
C ALA A 105 20.26 -6.68 -6.50
N ALA A 106 20.09 -6.73 -5.18
CA ALA A 106 21.05 -7.31 -4.25
C ALA A 106 20.99 -8.86 -4.20
N GLY A 107 20.14 -9.51 -5.00
CA GLY A 107 19.94 -10.96 -5.01
C GLY A 107 19.15 -11.48 -3.80
N LEU A 108 18.57 -10.61 -3.01
CA LEU A 108 17.83 -10.95 -1.80
C LEU A 108 16.37 -11.31 -2.13
N PRO A 109 15.79 -12.29 -1.42
CA PRO A 109 14.40 -12.68 -1.65
C PRO A 109 13.43 -11.59 -1.15
N VAL A 110 12.52 -11.20 -2.02
CA VAL A 110 11.50 -10.18 -1.70
C VAL A 110 10.16 -10.56 -2.33
N TRP A 111 9.08 -10.28 -1.61
CA TRP A 111 7.69 -10.48 -2.01
C TRP A 111 6.90 -9.20 -1.81
N VAL A 112 6.03 -8.89 -2.76
CA VAL A 112 5.24 -7.66 -2.76
C VAL A 112 3.76 -8.01 -2.78
N TYR A 113 2.97 -7.32 -1.95
CA TYR A 113 1.52 -7.40 -1.97
C TYR A 113 0.85 -6.06 -2.24
N ASP A 114 -0.41 -6.13 -2.66
CA ASP A 114 -1.36 -5.03 -2.71
C ASP A 114 -2.66 -5.49 -2.03
N PHE A 115 -3.12 -4.74 -1.04
CA PHE A 115 -4.37 -5.02 -0.38
C PHE A 115 -5.46 -4.13 -0.96
N ASP A 116 -6.33 -4.72 -1.80
CA ASP A 116 -7.43 -4.04 -2.49
C ASP A 116 -8.82 -4.51 -2.01
N HIS A 117 -8.88 -5.19 -0.88
CA HIS A 117 -10.14 -5.60 -0.30
C HIS A 117 -10.79 -4.45 0.46
N GLY A 118 -11.43 -3.53 -0.27
CA GLY A 118 -12.16 -2.38 0.28
C GLY A 118 -13.46 -2.74 1.01
N GLY A 119 -13.66 -4.04 1.27
CA GLY A 119 -14.87 -4.59 1.84
C GLY A 119 -16.07 -4.56 0.86
N ALA A 120 -17.02 -5.48 1.03
CA ALA A 120 -18.24 -5.51 0.22
C ALA A 120 -19.20 -4.34 0.51
N GLY A 121 -18.78 -3.33 1.28
CA GLY A 121 -19.61 -2.25 1.75
C GLY A 121 -19.07 -0.86 1.51
N LYS A 122 -19.99 0.00 1.20
CA LYS A 122 -19.83 1.39 0.79
C LYS A 122 -19.19 2.35 1.83
N GLY A 123 -18.71 1.87 2.97
CA GLY A 123 -18.28 2.72 4.10
C GLY A 123 -17.02 3.55 3.86
N TRP A 124 -16.12 3.10 3.00
CA TRP A 124 -14.84 3.77 2.71
C TRP A 124 -14.87 4.63 1.45
N GLN A 125 -15.99 4.65 0.70
CA GLN A 125 -16.12 5.41 -0.55
C GLN A 125 -16.51 6.88 -0.35
N SER A 126 -16.77 7.33 0.87
CA SER A 126 -17.25 8.69 1.15
C SER A 126 -16.29 9.80 0.70
N ASP A 127 -14.99 9.47 0.57
CA ASP A 127 -13.95 10.46 0.29
C ASP A 127 -13.34 10.36 -1.11
N GLY A 128 -13.98 9.63 -2.04
CA GLY A 128 -13.44 9.43 -3.38
C GLY A 128 -12.35 8.36 -3.48
N CYS A 129 -12.08 7.63 -2.38
CA CYS A 129 -11.20 6.47 -2.37
C CYS A 129 -11.83 5.28 -3.10
N ARG A 130 -11.12 4.71 -4.04
CA ARG A 130 -11.48 3.45 -4.69
C ARG A 130 -10.49 2.41 -4.19
N GLY A 131 -10.96 1.44 -3.40
CA GLY A 131 -10.11 0.39 -2.85
C GLY A 131 -10.05 0.37 -1.33
N ALA A 132 -9.02 -0.24 -0.80
CA ALA A 132 -8.80 -0.43 0.63
C ALA A 132 -8.12 0.80 1.25
N ALA A 133 -8.70 1.31 2.31
CA ALA A 133 -8.17 2.49 3.02
C ALA A 133 -6.91 2.14 3.83
N HIS A 134 -6.14 3.17 4.20
CA HIS A 134 -4.97 3.03 5.07
C HIS A 134 -5.25 2.20 6.31
N ALA A 135 -4.36 1.25 6.60
CA ALA A 135 -4.42 0.33 7.74
C ALA A 135 -5.63 -0.65 7.76
N SER A 136 -6.43 -0.72 6.69
CA SER A 136 -7.59 -1.62 6.63
C SER A 136 -7.21 -3.11 6.52
N GLU A 137 -5.99 -3.44 6.17
CA GLU A 137 -5.45 -4.81 6.12
C GLU A 137 -5.12 -5.38 7.51
N LEU A 138 -4.86 -4.52 8.50
CA LEU A 138 -4.40 -4.96 9.82
C LEU A 138 -5.32 -5.96 10.51
N PRO A 139 -6.67 -5.78 10.53
CA PRO A 139 -7.56 -6.78 11.11
C PRO A 139 -7.48 -8.15 10.44
N TYR A 140 -7.14 -8.19 9.15
CA TYR A 140 -6.98 -9.44 8.38
C TYR A 140 -5.66 -10.13 8.72
N VAL A 141 -4.57 -9.37 8.77
CA VAL A 141 -3.24 -9.88 9.12
C VAL A 141 -3.21 -10.46 10.53
N PHE A 142 -3.88 -9.82 11.48
CA PHE A 142 -3.88 -10.24 12.89
C PHE A 142 -5.07 -11.13 13.27
N GLY A 143 -5.99 -11.46 12.35
CA GLY A 143 -7.14 -12.33 12.61
C GLY A 143 -8.12 -11.76 13.64
N ASN A 144 -8.16 -10.44 13.83
CA ASN A 144 -8.97 -9.79 14.85
C ASN A 144 -10.18 -9.06 14.25
N LEU A 145 -10.72 -9.61 13.16
CA LEU A 145 -11.98 -9.14 12.59
C LEU A 145 -13.08 -9.20 13.66
N ARG A 146 -13.65 -8.06 14.01
CA ARG A 146 -14.72 -7.99 14.99
C ARG A 146 -15.98 -8.64 14.42
N THR A 147 -16.73 -9.35 15.25
CA THR A 147 -18.04 -9.89 14.88
C THR A 147 -18.93 -8.72 14.44
N GLY A 148 -19.39 -8.74 13.18
CA GLY A 148 -20.11 -7.62 12.56
C GLY A 148 -19.21 -6.56 11.93
N TYR A 149 -17.89 -6.71 11.99
CA TYR A 149 -16.98 -5.94 11.15
C TYR A 149 -17.16 -6.42 9.71
N THR A 150 -18.04 -5.75 9.04
CA THR A 150 -18.02 -5.67 7.60
C THR A 150 -17.46 -4.30 7.29
N ASN A 151 -16.64 -4.14 6.28
CA ASN A 151 -16.32 -2.84 5.70
C ASN A 151 -17.60 -2.15 5.13
N GLN A 152 -18.78 -2.67 5.43
CA GLN A 152 -20.10 -2.12 5.18
C GLN A 152 -20.49 -1.35 6.43
N GLY A 153 -20.20 -0.10 6.55
CA GLY A 153 -20.55 0.74 7.69
C GLY A 153 -21.81 0.29 8.48
N ASP A 154 -21.94 0.68 9.72
CA ASP A 154 -22.87 0.21 10.76
C ASP A 154 -24.37 0.10 10.40
N ASN A 155 -24.74 0.31 9.13
CA ASN A 155 -26.11 0.35 8.61
C ASN A 155 -26.53 -0.87 7.77
N ALA A 156 -25.69 -1.91 7.62
CA ALA A 156 -26.12 -3.13 6.96
C ALA A 156 -27.02 -3.91 7.92
N ALA A 157 -28.23 -4.26 7.48
CA ALA A 157 -29.18 -5.06 8.25
C ALA A 157 -28.50 -6.36 8.70
N GLN A 158 -28.15 -6.44 9.98
CA GLN A 158 -27.50 -7.62 10.57
C GLN A 158 -28.37 -8.86 10.29
N GLY A 159 -27.74 -9.90 9.76
CA GLY A 159 -28.39 -11.18 9.53
C GLY A 159 -28.95 -11.41 8.11
N SER A 160 -28.80 -10.48 7.17
CA SER A 160 -29.14 -10.74 5.77
C SER A 160 -28.16 -11.71 5.11
N ALA A 161 -28.60 -12.51 4.15
CA ALA A 161 -27.73 -13.47 3.43
C ALA A 161 -26.53 -12.82 2.74
N PRO A 162 -26.61 -11.63 2.13
CA PRO A 162 -25.47 -10.91 1.58
C PRO A 162 -24.43 -10.52 2.67
N VAL A 163 -24.86 -10.07 3.83
CA VAL A 163 -23.96 -9.73 4.96
C VAL A 163 -23.25 -10.97 5.48
N ALA A 164 -23.97 -12.07 5.66
CA ALA A 164 -23.36 -13.34 6.09
C ALA A 164 -22.34 -13.87 5.06
N ALA A 165 -22.55 -13.64 3.77
CA ALA A 165 -21.60 -14.01 2.72
C ALA A 165 -20.34 -13.13 2.76
N ALA A 166 -20.50 -11.82 2.94
CA ALA A 166 -19.39 -10.87 3.09
C ALA A 166 -18.53 -11.20 4.31
N VAL A 167 -19.14 -11.45 5.46
CA VAL A 167 -18.43 -11.86 6.69
C VAL A 167 -17.63 -13.14 6.47
N ARG A 168 -18.20 -14.14 5.81
CA ARG A 168 -17.46 -15.38 5.48
C ARG A 168 -16.29 -15.15 4.53
N GLN A 169 -16.43 -14.21 3.59
CA GLN A 169 -15.36 -13.82 2.69
C GLN A 169 -14.21 -13.14 3.44
N ASP A 170 -14.53 -12.20 4.33
CA ASP A 170 -13.54 -11.49 5.17
C ASP A 170 -12.77 -12.48 6.04
N HIS A 171 -13.45 -13.41 6.71
CA HIS A 171 -12.76 -14.43 7.51
C HIS A 171 -11.85 -15.32 6.67
N ARG A 172 -12.29 -15.75 5.50
CA ARG A 172 -11.47 -16.55 4.59
C ARG A 172 -10.24 -15.78 4.13
N LEU A 173 -10.39 -14.50 3.76
CA LEU A 173 -9.28 -13.66 3.38
C LEU A 173 -8.30 -13.49 4.53
N SER A 174 -8.79 -13.27 5.74
CA SER A 174 -7.97 -13.17 6.94
C SER A 174 -7.17 -14.46 7.20
N GLU A 175 -7.81 -15.64 7.09
CA GLU A 175 -7.12 -16.93 7.21
C GLU A 175 -6.00 -17.07 6.17
N GLN A 176 -6.23 -16.64 4.93
CA GLN A 176 -5.23 -16.66 3.88
C GLN A 176 -4.07 -15.73 4.19
N MET A 177 -4.34 -14.49 4.60
CA MET A 177 -3.30 -13.53 4.96
C MET A 177 -2.47 -14.03 6.14
N MET A 178 -3.11 -14.43 7.22
CA MET A 178 -2.40 -14.98 8.40
C MET A 178 -1.48 -16.15 8.02
N ALA A 179 -1.91 -17.04 7.13
CA ALA A 179 -1.07 -18.17 6.72
C ALA A 179 0.20 -17.73 5.99
N TYR A 180 0.12 -16.75 5.09
CA TYR A 180 1.30 -16.19 4.42
C TYR A 180 2.23 -15.49 5.41
N TRP A 181 1.69 -14.65 6.30
CA TRP A 181 2.48 -13.92 7.30
C TRP A 181 3.17 -14.86 8.29
N VAL A 182 2.45 -15.85 8.82
CA VAL A 182 3.01 -16.84 9.73
C VAL A 182 4.09 -17.68 9.04
N SER A 183 3.84 -18.14 7.80
CA SER A 183 4.85 -18.87 7.04
C SER A 183 6.10 -18.02 6.80
N PHE A 184 5.93 -16.76 6.42
CA PHE A 184 7.05 -15.85 6.23
C PHE A 184 7.84 -15.63 7.53
N ALA A 185 7.16 -15.38 8.65
CA ALA A 185 7.81 -15.20 9.94
C ALA A 185 8.61 -16.45 10.39
N GLN A 186 8.11 -17.64 10.09
CA GLN A 186 8.75 -18.90 10.48
C GLN A 186 9.87 -19.33 9.54
N LYS A 187 9.73 -19.09 8.24
CA LYS A 187 10.57 -19.72 7.20
C LYS A 187 11.29 -18.70 6.30
N GLY A 188 10.96 -17.41 6.41
CA GLY A 188 11.41 -16.40 5.47
C GLY A 188 10.80 -16.51 4.05
N VAL A 189 9.71 -17.28 3.90
CA VAL A 189 9.00 -17.51 2.63
C VAL A 189 7.50 -17.49 2.90
N PRO A 190 6.70 -16.67 2.19
CA PRO A 190 5.25 -16.66 2.32
C PRO A 190 4.65 -17.82 1.52
N ASP A 191 4.57 -18.99 2.12
CA ASP A 191 4.10 -20.23 1.50
C ASP A 191 2.83 -20.72 2.20
N ALA A 192 1.72 -20.74 1.46
CA ALA A 192 0.41 -21.18 1.96
C ALA A 192 -0.31 -22.06 0.93
N PRO A 193 0.26 -23.22 0.54
CA PRO A 193 -0.15 -23.99 -0.64
C PRO A 193 -1.58 -24.54 -0.56
N CYS A 194 -2.13 -24.68 0.64
CA CYS A 194 -3.50 -25.22 0.83
C CYS A 194 -4.59 -24.15 0.81
N ILE A 195 -4.23 -22.87 0.89
CA ILE A 195 -5.19 -21.78 1.11
C ILE A 195 -5.08 -20.64 0.09
N GLY A 196 -3.98 -20.55 -0.63
CA GLY A 196 -3.78 -19.47 -1.61
C GLY A 196 -2.85 -19.86 -2.76
N PRO A 197 -2.70 -19.00 -3.76
CA PRO A 197 -1.78 -19.23 -4.86
C PRO A 197 -0.32 -19.23 -4.38
N VAL A 198 0.57 -19.83 -5.16
CA VAL A 198 2.02 -19.66 -4.95
C VAL A 198 2.34 -18.18 -5.13
N TRP A 199 2.90 -17.57 -4.10
CA TRP A 199 3.34 -16.18 -4.15
C TRP A 199 4.74 -16.09 -4.75
N PRO A 200 4.91 -15.59 -5.98
CA PRO A 200 6.23 -15.56 -6.62
C PRO A 200 7.11 -14.49 -5.98
N ARG A 201 8.41 -14.74 -5.97
CA ARG A 201 9.39 -13.69 -5.63
C ARG A 201 9.28 -12.55 -6.63
N TYR A 202 9.46 -11.35 -6.13
CA TYR A 202 9.53 -10.16 -6.97
C TYR A 202 10.77 -10.23 -7.88
N VAL A 203 10.56 -9.94 -9.17
CA VAL A 203 11.63 -9.78 -10.16
C VAL A 203 11.42 -8.44 -10.88
N PRO A 204 12.46 -7.60 -11.02
CA PRO A 204 12.31 -6.22 -11.50
C PRO A 204 11.63 -6.08 -12.86
N LEU A 205 11.78 -7.08 -13.73
CA LEU A 205 11.24 -7.03 -15.09
C LEU A 205 9.70 -7.08 -15.13
N SER A 206 9.11 -8.01 -14.41
CA SER A 206 7.65 -8.24 -14.42
C SER A 206 6.93 -7.73 -13.16
N GLY A 207 7.69 -7.48 -12.08
CA GLY A 207 7.18 -6.94 -10.82
C GLY A 207 5.96 -7.67 -10.28
N PRO A 208 6.00 -9.01 -10.06
CA PRO A 208 4.82 -9.71 -9.60
C PRO A 208 4.41 -9.24 -8.21
N VAL A 209 3.12 -8.98 -8.05
CA VAL A 209 2.46 -8.54 -6.83
C VAL A 209 1.33 -9.50 -6.51
N LEU A 210 1.23 -9.98 -5.26
CA LEU A 210 0.05 -10.69 -4.80
C LEU A 210 -1.02 -9.67 -4.39
N GLU A 211 -2.08 -9.60 -5.14
CA GLU A 211 -3.25 -8.76 -4.85
C GLU A 211 -4.21 -9.53 -3.95
N PHE A 212 -4.49 -8.99 -2.78
CA PHE A 212 -5.58 -9.39 -1.90
C PHE A 212 -6.82 -8.60 -2.29
N GLY A 213 -7.43 -9.02 -3.40
CA GLY A 213 -8.52 -8.30 -4.05
C GLY A 213 -9.90 -8.57 -3.44
N PRO A 214 -10.93 -7.84 -3.89
CA PRO A 214 -12.29 -7.90 -3.33
C PRO A 214 -13.00 -9.24 -3.57
N HIS A 215 -12.53 -10.06 -4.48
CA HIS A 215 -13.18 -11.33 -4.82
C HIS A 215 -12.27 -12.55 -4.64
N ALA A 216 -11.00 -12.40 -4.92
CA ALA A 216 -10.02 -13.48 -4.86
C ALA A 216 -8.59 -12.92 -4.80
N LEU A 217 -7.66 -13.77 -4.36
CA LEU A 217 -6.24 -13.52 -4.50
C LEU A 217 -5.82 -13.67 -5.96
N SER A 218 -5.01 -12.75 -6.46
CA SER A 218 -4.47 -12.81 -7.83
C SER A 218 -3.01 -12.37 -7.89
N ILE A 219 -2.26 -12.94 -8.84
CA ILE A 219 -0.91 -12.47 -9.13
C ILE A 219 -0.99 -11.47 -10.29
N ARG A 220 -0.59 -10.23 -10.01
CA ARG A 220 -0.51 -9.15 -10.99
C ARG A 220 0.93 -8.98 -11.44
N THR A 221 1.14 -8.86 -12.73
CA THR A 221 2.44 -8.52 -13.31
C THR A 221 2.37 -7.15 -13.96
N TYR A 222 3.50 -6.44 -14.03
CA TYR A 222 3.56 -5.06 -14.51
C TYR A 222 2.58 -4.13 -13.79
N PHE A 223 2.40 -4.42 -12.48
CA PHE A 223 1.42 -3.74 -11.64
C PHE A 223 1.65 -2.23 -11.64
N ARG A 224 0.66 -1.47 -12.12
CA ARG A 224 0.67 0.00 -12.23
C ARG A 224 1.93 0.59 -12.88
N GLN A 225 2.60 -0.14 -13.76
CA GLN A 225 3.94 0.23 -14.24
C GLN A 225 4.00 1.65 -14.81
N ALA A 226 3.05 2.04 -15.67
CA ALA A 226 3.05 3.35 -16.31
C ALA A 226 2.82 4.50 -15.30
N GLN A 227 1.95 4.29 -14.31
CA GLN A 227 1.72 5.22 -13.22
C GLN A 227 2.96 5.39 -12.37
N LEU A 228 3.54 4.27 -11.93
CA LEU A 228 4.71 4.29 -11.04
C LEU A 228 5.96 4.83 -11.74
N ASP A 229 6.15 4.59 -13.05
CA ASP A 229 7.23 5.19 -13.82
C ASP A 229 7.06 6.71 -13.92
N TRP A 230 5.81 7.18 -14.08
CA TRP A 230 5.51 8.60 -14.06
C TRP A 230 5.76 9.21 -12.68
N ILE A 231 5.32 8.57 -11.58
CA ILE A 231 5.62 9.00 -10.21
C ILE A 231 7.13 9.08 -9.99
N ALA A 232 7.89 8.03 -10.31
CA ALA A 232 9.34 8.01 -10.17
C ALA A 232 10.02 9.18 -10.91
N SER A 233 9.51 9.55 -12.11
CA SER A 233 10.03 10.69 -12.86
C SER A 233 9.79 12.03 -12.17
N LYS A 234 8.73 12.17 -11.38
CA LYS A 234 8.42 13.37 -10.61
C LYS A 234 9.22 13.47 -9.31
N LEU A 235 9.63 12.31 -8.77
CA LEU A 235 10.39 12.22 -7.53
C LEU A 235 11.91 12.29 -7.74
N SER A 236 12.39 12.08 -8.96
CA SER A 236 13.83 12.09 -9.33
C SER A 236 14.47 13.48 -9.25
N GLY A 237 14.47 14.12 -8.16
CA GLY A 237 15.03 15.47 -7.90
C GLY A 237 14.56 16.01 -6.56
N LEU A 238 13.63 15.32 -5.93
CA LEU A 238 13.16 15.63 -4.60
C LEU A 238 13.90 14.71 -3.61
N ALA A 239 14.60 15.28 -2.64
CA ALA A 239 15.13 14.55 -1.49
C ALA A 239 13.96 14.11 -0.59
N VAL A 240 13.04 13.30 -1.13
CA VAL A 240 11.76 12.99 -0.48
C VAL A 240 11.59 11.48 -0.36
N TRP A 241 12.20 10.97 0.68
CA TRP A 241 11.78 9.72 1.34
C TRP A 241 12.09 9.84 2.82
#